data_d602341101eef6f288e737ebb1a120fb
#
_entry.id   d602341101eef6f288e737ebb1a120fb
#
_cell.length_a   1.000
_cell.length_b   1.000
_cell.length_c   1.000
_cell.angle_alpha   90.00
_cell.angle_beta   90.00
_cell.angle_gamma   90.00
#
_symmetry.space_group_name_H-M   'P 1'
#
loop_
_entity.id
_entity.type
_entity.pdbx_description
1 polymer ?
#
loop_
_entity_poly.entity_id
_entity_poly.type
_entity_poly.pdbx_seq_one_letter_code
_entity_poly.pdbx_strand_id
1 'polypeptide(L)'
;SFLISGGTGSGKTTLLASLLGLVGPRERIVLAEDSAELRPDHPHVVRLEARPANQEGAGLVTLEDLVRQALRMRPDRLVVGEVRGPEAFDLLQAMNTGHDGSMGTLHANTPREAMSRLESMITMGGFSLPAKTIREIIVAAVDVVIQAARLRDGSRRITQITEVLGLEGDTIITQDLLVYEIQGEDQNGRIAGRHKGTGVGRPR
;
A
#
# COMPACT_ATOMS: atom_id res chain seq x y z
N SER A 1 -0.76 -0.04 -10.28
CA SER A 1 -0.15 0.07 -8.92
C SER A 1 -1.22 -0.08 -7.85
N PHE A 2 -0.87 -0.60 -6.68
CA PHE A 2 -1.86 -0.84 -5.62
C PHE A 2 -1.29 -0.63 -4.23
N LEU A 3 -2.20 -0.43 -3.27
CA LEU A 3 -1.89 -0.31 -1.86
C LEU A 3 -2.62 -1.38 -1.05
N ILE A 4 -1.95 -1.90 -0.03
CA ILE A 4 -2.54 -2.78 0.97
C ILE A 4 -2.79 -1.96 2.24
N SER A 5 -4.03 -1.85 2.62
CA SER A 5 -4.47 -1.12 3.80
C SER A 5 -4.97 -2.07 4.87
N GLY A 6 -4.86 -1.67 6.13
CA GLY A 6 -5.36 -2.46 7.25
C GLY A 6 -4.78 -2.04 8.59
N GLY A 7 -5.46 -2.43 9.66
CA GLY A 7 -5.01 -2.21 11.03
C GLY A 7 -3.78 -3.04 11.41
N THR A 8 -3.29 -2.83 12.62
CA THR A 8 -2.18 -3.62 13.18
C THR A 8 -2.56 -5.10 13.28
N GLY A 9 -1.66 -5.98 12.84
CA GLY A 9 -1.87 -7.42 12.88
C GLY A 9 -2.90 -7.96 11.87
N SER A 10 -3.36 -7.16 10.91
CA SER A 10 -4.30 -7.59 9.85
C SER A 10 -3.67 -8.49 8.78
N GLY A 11 -2.33 -8.59 8.74
CA GLY A 11 -1.60 -9.43 7.81
C GLY A 11 -1.14 -8.72 6.54
N LYS A 12 -1.07 -7.38 6.52
CA LYS A 12 -0.58 -6.59 5.37
C LYS A 12 0.78 -7.05 4.87
N THR A 13 1.75 -7.16 5.77
CA THR A 13 3.13 -7.58 5.45
C THR A 13 3.17 -8.98 4.85
N THR A 14 2.38 -9.92 5.40
CA THR A 14 2.28 -11.29 4.88
C THR A 14 1.66 -11.31 3.49
N LEU A 15 0.58 -10.54 3.30
CA LEU A 15 -0.09 -10.43 2.00
C LEU A 15 0.84 -9.82 0.96
N LEU A 16 1.54 -8.73 1.32
CA LEU A 16 2.50 -8.08 0.43
C LEU A 16 3.62 -9.07 0.02
N ALA A 17 4.22 -9.79 0.97
CA ALA A 17 5.25 -10.79 0.68
C ALA A 17 4.75 -11.87 -0.28
N SER A 18 3.50 -12.36 -0.08
CA SER A 18 2.89 -13.36 -0.96
C SER A 18 2.66 -12.84 -2.38
N LEU A 19 2.21 -11.59 -2.51
CA LEU A 19 1.99 -10.97 -3.83
C LEU A 19 3.31 -10.71 -4.56
N LEU A 20 4.38 -10.36 -3.83
CA LEU A 20 5.71 -10.18 -4.41
C LEU A 20 6.26 -11.49 -5.02
N GLY A 21 5.95 -12.65 -4.44
CA GLY A 21 6.29 -13.95 -5.02
C GLY A 21 5.59 -14.26 -6.34
N LEU A 22 4.53 -13.53 -6.69
CA LEU A 22 3.82 -13.69 -7.97
C LEU A 22 4.34 -12.74 -9.07
N VAL A 23 5.23 -11.83 -8.74
CA VAL A 23 5.85 -10.91 -9.71
C VAL A 23 6.74 -11.71 -10.66
N GLY A 24 6.80 -11.28 -11.92
CA GLY A 24 7.61 -11.96 -12.93
C GLY A 24 9.08 -12.08 -12.52
N PRO A 25 9.73 -13.24 -12.64
CA PRO A 25 11.07 -13.49 -12.09
C PRO A 25 12.18 -12.65 -12.73
N ARG A 26 11.91 -12.01 -13.85
CA ARG A 26 12.83 -11.09 -14.53
C ARG A 26 12.69 -9.65 -14.07
N GLU A 27 11.61 -9.31 -13.37
CA GLU A 27 11.37 -7.96 -12.88
C GLU A 27 12.28 -7.67 -11.68
N ARG A 28 12.90 -6.51 -11.67
CA ARG A 28 13.71 -6.03 -10.57
C ARG A 28 12.85 -5.34 -9.54
N ILE A 29 12.76 -5.92 -8.36
CA ILE A 29 12.06 -5.34 -7.21
C ILE A 29 13.08 -4.60 -6.34
N VAL A 30 12.82 -3.33 -6.04
CA VAL A 30 13.54 -2.62 -4.98
C VAL A 30 12.57 -2.38 -3.83
N LEU A 31 12.89 -2.95 -2.67
CA LEU A 31 12.08 -2.95 -1.47
C LEU A 31 12.72 -2.02 -0.42
N ALA A 32 11.99 -1.02 0.04
CA ALA A 32 12.39 -0.11 1.11
C ALA A 32 11.53 -0.33 2.36
N GLU A 33 12.18 -0.51 3.52
CA GLU A 33 11.53 -0.78 4.80
C GLU A 33 12.20 0.02 5.93
N ASP A 34 11.43 0.38 6.96
CA ASP A 34 11.99 0.90 8.21
C ASP A 34 12.77 -0.19 8.97
N SER A 35 12.20 -1.37 9.05
CA SER A 35 12.82 -2.60 9.56
C SER A 35 12.55 -3.72 8.60
N ALA A 36 13.54 -4.56 8.35
CA ALA A 36 13.48 -5.64 7.37
C ALA A 36 12.59 -6.80 7.83
N GLU A 37 11.30 -6.69 7.60
CA GLU A 37 10.28 -7.70 7.93
C GLU A 37 9.90 -8.59 6.74
N LEU A 38 9.87 -8.01 5.54
CA LEU A 38 9.46 -8.70 4.32
C LEU A 38 10.54 -9.67 3.85
N ARG A 39 10.11 -10.88 3.53
CA ARG A 39 10.96 -11.92 2.91
C ARG A 39 10.24 -12.51 1.71
N PRO A 40 10.18 -11.76 0.60
CA PRO A 40 9.53 -12.25 -0.61
C PRO A 40 10.35 -13.40 -1.21
N ASP A 41 9.64 -14.42 -1.67
CA ASP A 41 10.22 -15.49 -2.47
C ASP A 41 10.31 -15.05 -3.93
N HIS A 42 11.36 -14.28 -4.25
CA HIS A 42 11.56 -13.73 -5.59
C HIS A 42 13.07 -13.62 -5.89
N PRO A 43 13.54 -14.05 -7.07
CA PRO A 43 14.97 -14.16 -7.38
C PRO A 43 15.68 -12.81 -7.54
N HIS A 44 14.96 -11.73 -7.82
CA HIS A 44 15.56 -10.42 -8.11
C HIS A 44 15.02 -9.31 -7.22
N VAL A 45 15.36 -9.36 -5.93
CA VAL A 45 14.99 -8.35 -4.93
C VAL A 45 16.22 -7.66 -4.38
N VAL A 46 16.23 -6.33 -4.42
CA VAL A 46 17.15 -5.49 -3.65
C VAL A 46 16.41 -4.96 -2.44
N ARG A 47 16.97 -5.18 -1.25
CA ARG A 47 16.37 -4.78 0.02
C ARG A 47 17.15 -3.62 0.60
N LEU A 48 16.44 -2.56 0.94
CA LEU A 48 16.94 -1.36 1.59
C LEU A 48 16.26 -1.21 2.94
N GLU A 49 17.05 -1.01 3.98
CA GLU A 49 16.55 -0.83 5.34
C GLU A 49 16.98 0.55 5.86
N ALA A 50 16.04 1.26 6.48
CA ALA A 50 16.32 2.54 7.12
C ALA A 50 17.29 2.35 8.29
N ARG A 51 18.00 3.40 8.61
CA ARG A 51 18.97 3.39 9.70
C ARG A 51 18.73 4.58 10.62
N PRO A 52 18.47 4.34 11.91
CA PRO A 52 18.39 5.43 12.88
C PRO A 52 19.76 6.13 13.04
N ALA A 53 19.71 7.37 13.48
CA ALA A 53 20.93 8.09 13.86
C ALA A 53 21.66 7.34 14.99
N ASN A 54 23.00 7.43 14.99
CA ASN A 54 23.82 6.93 16.09
C ASN A 54 23.69 7.84 17.32
N GLN A 55 24.41 7.52 18.41
CA GLN A 55 24.39 8.29 19.65
C GLN A 55 24.86 9.75 19.49
N GLU A 56 25.64 10.03 18.47
CA GLU A 56 26.13 11.37 18.12
C GLU A 56 25.19 12.12 17.16
N GLY A 57 24.04 11.52 16.80
CA GLY A 57 23.06 12.09 15.88
C GLY A 57 23.45 11.97 14.39
N ALA A 58 24.50 11.22 14.07
CA ALA A 58 24.97 11.05 12.71
C ALA A 58 24.47 9.73 12.08
N GLY A 59 24.51 9.67 10.74
CA GLY A 59 24.25 8.44 9.98
C GLY A 59 22.78 8.04 9.83
N LEU A 60 21.84 8.96 10.10
CA LEU A 60 20.42 8.75 9.82
C LEU A 60 20.22 8.50 8.31
N VAL A 61 19.46 7.46 7.99
CA VAL A 61 18.95 7.20 6.64
C VAL A 61 17.45 6.92 6.79
N THR A 62 16.65 7.83 6.29
CA THR A 62 15.18 7.74 6.40
C THR A 62 14.59 6.84 5.31
N LEU A 63 13.36 6.39 5.51
CA LEU A 63 12.62 5.68 4.48
C LEU A 63 12.44 6.53 3.22
N GLU A 64 12.23 7.84 3.38
CA GLU A 64 12.16 8.80 2.28
C GLU A 64 13.46 8.83 1.46
N ASP A 65 14.62 8.86 2.13
CA ASP A 65 15.93 8.78 1.45
C ASP A 65 16.06 7.48 0.66
N LEU A 66 15.64 6.35 1.24
CA LEU A 66 15.69 5.06 0.57
C LEU A 66 14.80 5.02 -0.67
N VAL A 67 13.57 5.52 -0.59
CA VAL A 67 12.64 5.56 -1.73
C VAL A 67 13.22 6.41 -2.86
N ARG A 68 13.79 7.59 -2.56
CA ARG A 68 14.44 8.45 -3.55
C ARG A 68 15.65 7.78 -4.21
N GLN A 69 16.46 7.04 -3.45
CA GLN A 69 17.61 6.31 -4.00
C GLN A 69 17.16 5.08 -4.79
N ALA A 70 16.12 4.38 -4.33
CA ALA A 70 15.55 3.23 -5.01
C ALA A 70 15.17 3.53 -6.47
N LEU A 71 14.61 4.71 -6.74
CA LEU A 71 14.27 5.16 -8.10
C LEU A 71 15.48 5.25 -9.04
N ARG A 72 16.67 5.48 -8.49
CA ARG A 72 17.94 5.53 -9.27
C ARG A 72 18.56 4.15 -9.46
N MET A 73 18.02 3.12 -8.80
CA MET A 73 18.51 1.74 -8.89
C MET A 73 17.87 0.96 -10.04
N ARG A 74 17.14 1.63 -10.92
CA ARG A 74 16.42 1.05 -12.06
C ARG A 74 15.49 -0.09 -11.63
N PRO A 75 14.54 0.17 -10.74
CA PRO A 75 13.53 -0.83 -10.38
C PRO A 75 12.53 -1.00 -11.53
N ASP A 76 12.03 -2.22 -11.74
CA ASP A 76 10.79 -2.42 -12.47
C ASP A 76 9.61 -2.13 -11.53
N ARG A 77 9.75 -2.51 -10.25
CA ARG A 77 8.77 -2.22 -9.20
C ARG A 77 9.44 -1.67 -7.96
N LEU A 78 8.90 -0.58 -7.46
CA LEU A 78 9.24 -0.03 -6.14
C LEU A 78 8.23 -0.55 -5.11
N VAL A 79 8.73 -1.06 -4.00
CA VAL A 79 7.91 -1.57 -2.90
C VAL A 79 8.29 -0.86 -1.61
N VAL A 80 7.30 -0.32 -0.91
CA VAL A 80 7.48 0.28 0.41
C VAL A 80 6.77 -0.58 1.44
N GLY A 81 7.52 -1.12 2.39
CA GLY A 81 7.01 -2.03 3.40
C GLY A 81 5.84 -1.45 4.20
N GLU A 82 5.98 -0.22 4.67
CA GLU A 82 4.88 0.55 5.25
C GLU A 82 5.10 2.05 5.03
N VAL A 83 4.10 2.70 4.48
CA VAL A 83 4.07 4.15 4.24
C VAL A 83 3.50 4.85 5.46
N ARG A 84 4.28 5.74 6.07
CA ARG A 84 3.91 6.44 7.32
C ARG A 84 4.11 7.95 7.27
N GLY A 85 4.86 8.44 6.29
CA GLY A 85 5.31 9.82 6.23
C GLY A 85 5.51 10.36 4.82
N PRO A 86 6.47 11.28 4.64
CA PRO A 86 6.70 12.00 3.37
C PRO A 86 7.09 11.10 2.19
N GLU A 87 7.62 9.90 2.43
CA GLU A 87 7.91 8.90 1.40
C GLU A 87 6.68 8.53 0.57
N ALA A 88 5.47 8.79 1.08
CA ALA A 88 4.22 8.63 0.34
C ALA A 88 4.25 9.37 -1.00
N PHE A 89 4.76 10.60 -1.02
CA PHE A 89 4.84 11.41 -2.23
C PHE A 89 5.75 10.78 -3.28
N ASP A 90 6.96 10.38 -2.87
CA ASP A 90 7.94 9.77 -3.79
C ASP A 90 7.45 8.42 -4.33
N LEU A 91 6.74 7.62 -3.50
CA LEU A 91 6.10 6.37 -3.94
C LEU A 91 5.03 6.64 -5.01
N LEU A 92 4.14 7.62 -4.78
CA LEU A 92 3.09 7.98 -5.77
C LEU A 92 3.70 8.52 -7.06
N GLN A 93 4.79 9.29 -6.98
CA GLN A 93 5.53 9.73 -8.17
C GLN A 93 6.13 8.56 -8.93
N ALA A 94 6.68 7.55 -8.24
CA ALA A 94 7.16 6.33 -8.89
C ALA A 94 6.04 5.62 -9.65
N MET A 95 4.89 5.43 -9.00
CA MET A 95 3.70 4.81 -9.59
C MET A 95 3.21 5.55 -10.83
N ASN A 96 3.37 6.89 -10.88
CA ASN A 96 2.97 7.73 -12.00
C ASN A 96 4.00 7.82 -13.14
N THR A 97 5.24 7.39 -12.93
CA THR A 97 6.37 7.63 -13.85
C THR A 97 7.00 6.36 -14.41
N GLY A 98 6.20 5.36 -14.71
CA GLY A 98 6.66 4.15 -15.43
C GLY A 98 7.19 3.03 -14.55
N HIS A 99 6.86 3.03 -13.26
CA HIS A 99 7.12 1.91 -12.35
C HIS A 99 5.79 1.19 -12.04
N ASP A 100 5.09 0.76 -13.09
CA ASP A 100 3.79 0.12 -12.98
C ASP A 100 3.85 -1.14 -12.11
N GLY A 101 2.82 -1.32 -11.29
CA GLY A 101 2.79 -2.43 -10.33
C GLY A 101 3.65 -2.21 -9.09
N SER A 102 4.14 -0.99 -8.85
CA SER A 102 4.68 -0.60 -7.54
C SER A 102 3.61 -0.69 -6.47
N MET A 103 4.01 -0.97 -5.25
CA MET A 103 3.09 -1.28 -4.17
C MET A 103 3.63 -0.86 -2.81
N GLY A 104 2.74 -0.70 -1.87
CA GLY A 104 3.08 -0.40 -0.49
C GLY A 104 1.98 -0.81 0.46
N THR A 105 2.28 -0.80 1.76
CA THR A 105 1.25 -0.92 2.78
C THR A 105 1.08 0.38 3.54
N LEU A 106 -0.10 0.59 4.08
CA LEU A 106 -0.35 1.69 5.01
C LEU A 106 -1.39 1.28 6.06
N HIS A 107 -1.38 1.99 7.17
CA HIS A 107 -2.33 1.75 8.25
C HIS A 107 -3.59 2.58 8.03
N ALA A 108 -4.71 1.93 7.72
CA ALA A 108 -6.03 2.54 7.69
C ALA A 108 -7.11 1.47 7.90
N ASN A 109 -8.30 1.89 8.34
CA ASN A 109 -9.39 0.96 8.64
C ASN A 109 -10.33 0.74 7.45
N THR A 110 -10.28 1.62 6.46
CA THR A 110 -11.07 1.54 5.24
C THR A 110 -10.26 2.03 4.03
N PRO A 111 -10.60 1.62 2.80
CA PRO A 111 -9.96 2.16 1.59
C PRO A 111 -10.07 3.68 1.48
N ARG A 112 -11.20 4.26 1.87
CA ARG A 112 -11.41 5.71 1.88
C ARG A 112 -10.49 6.42 2.89
N GLU A 113 -10.33 5.85 4.09
CA GLU A 113 -9.38 6.37 5.08
C GLU A 113 -7.94 6.29 4.55
N ALA A 114 -7.59 5.23 3.81
CA ALA A 114 -6.29 5.10 3.20
C ALA A 114 -5.96 6.27 2.27
N MET A 115 -6.91 6.70 1.44
CA MET A 115 -6.73 7.88 0.56
C MET A 115 -6.54 9.17 1.38
N SER A 116 -7.36 9.37 2.41
CA SER A 116 -7.23 10.54 3.29
C SER A 116 -5.89 10.57 4.05
N ARG A 117 -5.38 9.40 4.44
CA ARG A 117 -4.06 9.30 5.09
C ARG A 117 -2.93 9.63 4.14
N LEU A 118 -2.98 9.19 2.88
CA LEU A 118 -2.00 9.60 1.87
C LEU A 118 -1.98 11.12 1.70
N GLU A 119 -3.16 11.75 1.58
CA GLU A 119 -3.26 13.21 1.50
C GLU A 119 -2.62 13.88 2.71
N SER A 120 -2.90 13.38 3.92
CA SER A 120 -2.32 13.90 5.15
C SER A 120 -0.79 13.74 5.20
N MET A 121 -0.25 12.60 4.83
CA MET A 121 1.20 12.33 4.81
C MET A 121 1.93 13.27 3.85
N ILE A 122 1.38 13.52 2.67
CA ILE A 122 1.95 14.44 1.68
C ILE A 122 1.90 15.87 2.21
N THR A 123 0.77 16.29 2.78
CA THR A 123 0.62 17.63 3.35
C THR A 123 1.60 17.86 4.50
N MET A 124 1.76 16.87 5.39
CA MET A 124 2.68 16.96 6.53
C MET A 124 4.15 16.85 6.12
N GLY A 125 4.44 16.28 4.95
CA GLY A 125 5.78 16.20 4.38
C GLY A 125 6.36 17.54 3.90
N GLY A 126 5.60 18.64 4.07
CA GLY A 126 6.06 20.00 3.74
C GLY A 126 5.91 20.37 2.27
N PHE A 127 5.22 19.56 1.48
CA PHE A 127 4.91 19.87 0.09
C PHE A 127 3.79 20.93 0.03
N SER A 128 4.12 22.12 -0.44
CA SER A 128 3.16 23.23 -0.61
C SER A 128 2.30 23.01 -1.86
N LEU A 129 1.49 21.95 -1.86
CA LEU A 129 0.60 21.61 -2.95
C LEU A 129 -0.87 21.83 -2.54
N PRO A 130 -1.72 22.36 -3.44
CA PRO A 130 -3.16 22.41 -3.20
C PRO A 130 -3.72 20.99 -2.97
N ALA A 131 -4.71 20.86 -2.09
CA ALA A 131 -5.34 19.58 -1.78
C ALA A 131 -5.87 18.85 -3.03
N LYS A 132 -6.42 19.60 -3.97
CA LYS A 132 -6.88 19.08 -5.27
C LYS A 132 -5.73 18.41 -6.04
N THR A 133 -4.57 19.07 -6.13
CA THR A 133 -3.39 18.54 -6.83
C THR A 133 -2.89 17.24 -6.15
N ILE A 134 -2.91 17.20 -4.82
CA ILE A 134 -2.54 15.98 -4.08
C ILE A 134 -3.49 14.83 -4.43
N ARG A 135 -4.80 15.09 -4.48
CA ARG A 135 -5.81 14.08 -4.87
C ARG A 135 -5.66 13.64 -6.31
N GLU A 136 -5.35 14.56 -7.22
CA GLU A 136 -5.03 14.22 -8.62
C GLU A 136 -3.82 13.28 -8.73
N ILE A 137 -2.76 13.53 -7.95
CA ILE A 137 -1.59 12.65 -7.87
C ILE A 137 -1.97 11.27 -7.34
N ILE A 138 -2.77 11.20 -6.26
CA ILE A 138 -3.21 9.93 -5.67
C ILE A 138 -4.00 9.10 -6.67
N VAL A 139 -4.99 9.72 -7.33
CA VAL A 139 -5.87 9.05 -8.28
C VAL A 139 -5.14 8.58 -9.54
N ALA A 140 -4.13 9.33 -9.97
CA ALA A 140 -3.30 8.93 -11.10
C ALA A 140 -2.38 7.75 -10.75
N ALA A 141 -1.95 7.64 -9.47
CA ALA A 141 -0.95 6.67 -9.03
C ALA A 141 -1.54 5.34 -8.57
N VAL A 142 -2.67 5.38 -7.88
CA VAL A 142 -3.25 4.20 -7.20
C VAL A 142 -4.45 3.69 -7.98
N ASP A 143 -4.34 2.49 -8.53
CA ASP A 143 -5.45 1.84 -9.24
C ASP A 143 -6.37 1.09 -8.27
N VAL A 144 -5.79 0.41 -7.27
CA VAL A 144 -6.52 -0.49 -6.38
C VAL A 144 -6.04 -0.37 -4.94
N VAL A 145 -6.97 -0.47 -4.01
CA VAL A 145 -6.71 -0.63 -2.58
C VAL A 145 -7.24 -1.98 -2.11
N ILE A 146 -6.37 -2.78 -1.50
CA ILE A 146 -6.72 -4.05 -0.89
C ILE A 146 -6.81 -3.84 0.62
N GLN A 147 -8.00 -3.98 1.18
CA GLN A 147 -8.23 -3.83 2.63
C GLN A 147 -8.13 -5.17 3.33
N ALA A 148 -7.18 -5.27 4.25
CA ALA A 148 -7.01 -6.41 5.13
C ALA A 148 -7.47 -6.08 6.55
N ALA A 149 -8.19 -7.00 7.19
CA ALA A 149 -8.62 -6.84 8.56
C ALA A 149 -8.37 -8.11 9.39
N ARG A 150 -8.11 -7.90 10.67
CA ARG A 150 -8.19 -8.95 11.68
C ARG A 150 -9.59 -8.89 12.29
N LEU A 151 -10.36 -9.95 12.09
CA LEU A 151 -11.72 -10.06 12.62
C LEU A 151 -11.70 -10.35 14.12
N ARG A 152 -12.86 -10.24 14.77
CA ARG A 152 -13.00 -10.44 16.23
C ARG A 152 -12.64 -11.85 16.71
N ASP A 153 -12.77 -12.85 15.85
CA ASP A 153 -12.36 -14.24 16.10
C ASP A 153 -10.85 -14.46 15.93
N GLY A 154 -10.09 -13.39 15.64
CA GLY A 154 -8.65 -13.42 15.38
C GLY A 154 -8.27 -13.81 13.95
N SER A 155 -9.21 -14.24 13.12
CA SER A 155 -8.93 -14.57 11.72
C SER A 155 -8.59 -13.31 10.91
N ARG A 156 -7.74 -13.48 9.91
CA ARG A 156 -7.36 -12.41 8.98
C ARG A 156 -8.06 -12.62 7.65
N ARG A 157 -8.62 -11.54 7.12
CA ARG A 157 -9.36 -11.57 5.85
C ARG A 157 -9.04 -10.35 5.00
N ILE A 158 -9.06 -10.52 3.70
CA ILE A 158 -9.24 -9.40 2.77
C ILE A 158 -10.72 -9.05 2.85
N THR A 159 -11.03 -7.87 3.34
CA THR A 159 -12.43 -7.44 3.52
C THR A 159 -12.98 -6.69 2.34
N GLN A 160 -12.11 -5.99 1.59
CA GLN A 160 -12.50 -5.25 0.39
C GLN A 160 -11.34 -5.24 -0.61
N ILE A 161 -11.68 -5.22 -1.89
CA ILE A 161 -10.80 -4.81 -2.99
C ILE A 161 -11.54 -3.67 -3.68
N THR A 162 -10.95 -2.49 -3.66
CA THR A 162 -11.57 -1.24 -4.07
C THR A 162 -10.76 -0.60 -5.18
N GLU A 163 -11.38 -0.33 -6.31
CA GLU A 163 -10.80 0.39 -7.45
C GLU A 163 -10.91 1.89 -7.22
N VAL A 164 -9.87 2.63 -7.57
CA VAL A 164 -9.87 4.10 -7.60
C VAL A 164 -10.22 4.55 -8.99
N LEU A 165 -11.38 5.20 -9.16
CA LEU A 165 -11.93 5.54 -10.49
C LEU A 165 -11.47 6.91 -10.98
N GLY A 166 -11.31 7.88 -10.08
CA GLY A 166 -10.99 9.24 -10.46
C GLY A 166 -11.43 10.27 -9.42
N LEU A 167 -11.58 11.51 -9.89
CA LEU A 167 -12.11 12.62 -9.11
C LEU A 167 -13.45 13.08 -9.68
N GLU A 168 -14.38 13.36 -8.79
CA GLU A 168 -15.59 14.12 -9.09
C GLU A 168 -15.57 15.36 -8.21
N GLY A 169 -15.35 16.52 -8.84
CA GLY A 169 -15.01 17.73 -8.13
C GLY A 169 -13.72 17.57 -7.31
N ASP A 170 -13.83 17.65 -5.98
CA ASP A 170 -12.73 17.46 -5.04
C ASP A 170 -12.79 16.10 -4.33
N THR A 171 -13.68 15.20 -4.75
CA THR A 171 -13.87 13.90 -4.08
C THR A 171 -13.24 12.77 -4.90
N ILE A 172 -12.42 11.94 -4.24
CA ILE A 172 -11.91 10.70 -4.84
C ILE A 172 -13.06 9.71 -4.92
N ILE A 173 -13.36 9.24 -6.13
CA ILE A 173 -14.39 8.24 -6.40
C ILE A 173 -13.77 6.86 -6.42
N THR A 174 -14.35 5.97 -5.66
CA THR A 174 -13.90 4.58 -5.54
C THR A 174 -15.07 3.62 -5.72
N GLN A 175 -14.76 2.39 -6.09
CA GLN A 175 -15.73 1.36 -6.34
C GLN A 175 -15.25 0.01 -5.80
N ASP A 176 -16.05 -0.62 -4.96
CA ASP A 176 -15.71 -1.95 -4.47
C ASP A 176 -15.89 -2.99 -5.56
N LEU A 177 -14.84 -3.72 -5.86
CA LEU A 177 -14.85 -4.86 -6.79
C LEU A 177 -15.22 -6.15 -6.07
N LEU A 178 -14.75 -6.28 -4.81
CA LEU A 178 -14.96 -7.45 -3.98
C LEU A 178 -15.13 -7.03 -2.52
N VAL A 179 -16.09 -7.63 -1.85
CA VAL A 179 -16.35 -7.45 -0.42
C VAL A 179 -16.44 -8.79 0.29
N TYR A 180 -16.04 -8.83 1.57
CA TYR A 180 -16.24 -10.00 2.42
C TYR A 180 -17.54 -9.84 3.19
N GLU A 181 -18.54 -10.68 2.85
CA GLU A 181 -19.84 -10.73 3.54
C GLU A 181 -19.75 -11.69 4.71
N ILE A 182 -19.90 -11.18 5.93
CA ILE A 182 -20.05 -12.01 7.13
C ILE A 182 -21.46 -12.62 7.11
N GLN A 183 -21.55 -13.94 7.18
CA GLN A 183 -22.80 -14.69 7.17
C GLN A 183 -23.24 -15.14 8.56
N GLY A 184 -22.32 -15.16 9.53
CA GLY A 184 -22.62 -15.58 10.90
C GLY A 184 -21.37 -16.04 11.65
N GLU A 185 -21.59 -16.76 12.71
CA GLU A 185 -20.56 -17.44 13.50
C GLU A 185 -20.89 -18.93 13.61
N ASP A 186 -19.84 -19.75 13.60
CA ASP A 186 -19.96 -21.16 13.90
C ASP A 186 -20.11 -21.41 15.41
N GLN A 187 -20.33 -22.68 15.78
CA GLN A 187 -20.50 -23.10 17.18
C GLN A 187 -19.25 -22.82 18.06
N ASN A 188 -18.11 -22.58 17.44
CA ASN A 188 -16.83 -22.26 18.10
C ASN A 188 -16.54 -20.74 18.11
N GLY A 189 -17.50 -19.90 17.70
CA GLY A 189 -17.35 -18.46 17.63
C GLY A 189 -16.46 -17.97 16.47
N ARG A 190 -16.20 -18.83 15.48
CA ARG A 190 -15.44 -18.43 14.28
C ARG A 190 -16.37 -17.74 13.29
N ILE A 191 -15.87 -16.65 12.72
CA ILE A 191 -16.62 -15.87 11.73
C ILE A 191 -16.67 -16.65 10.41
N ALA A 192 -17.89 -17.03 10.01
CA ALA A 192 -18.19 -17.58 8.71
C ALA A 192 -18.58 -16.46 7.74
N GLY A 193 -18.07 -16.51 6.53
CA GLY A 193 -18.39 -15.53 5.51
C GLY A 193 -17.81 -15.94 4.15
N ARG A 194 -18.12 -15.16 3.14
CA ARG A 194 -17.65 -15.38 1.77
C ARG A 194 -17.24 -14.08 1.09
N HIS A 195 -16.33 -14.19 0.17
CA HIS A 195 -16.06 -13.10 -0.75
C HIS A 195 -17.14 -13.05 -1.83
N LYS A 196 -17.60 -11.85 -2.11
CA LYS A 196 -18.63 -11.58 -3.12
C LYS A 196 -18.15 -10.48 -4.04
N GLY A 197 -18.18 -10.75 -5.33
CA GLY A 197 -18.03 -9.72 -6.34
C GLY A 197 -19.24 -8.80 -6.33
N THR A 198 -19.01 -7.50 -6.49
CA THR A 198 -20.08 -6.49 -6.45
C THR A 198 -20.91 -6.43 -7.74
N GLY A 199 -20.52 -7.20 -8.77
CA GLY A 199 -21.20 -7.21 -10.08
C GLY A 199 -20.83 -6.03 -10.97
N VAL A 200 -19.88 -5.24 -10.53
CA VAL A 200 -19.35 -4.15 -11.32
C VAL A 200 -18.36 -4.70 -12.34
N GLY A 201 -18.38 -4.13 -13.54
CA GLY A 201 -17.62 -4.61 -14.69
C GLY A 201 -16.13 -4.77 -14.45
N ARG A 202 -15.40 -5.17 -15.50
CA ARG A 202 -13.94 -5.38 -15.42
C ARG A 202 -13.23 -4.11 -14.95
N PRO A 203 -12.22 -4.22 -14.05
CA PRO A 203 -11.33 -3.11 -13.74
C PRO A 203 -10.71 -2.55 -15.03
N ARG A 204 -10.47 -1.27 -15.05
CA ARG A 204 -9.78 -0.58 -16.17
C ARG A 204 -8.31 -1.00 -16.26
#